data_82107b012ccf5819188562aa9aff6fe5
#
_entry.id   82107b012ccf5819188562aa9aff6fe5
#
_cell.length_a   1.000
_cell.length_b   1.000
_cell.length_c   1.000
_cell.angle_alpha   90.00
_cell.angle_beta   90.00
_cell.angle_gamma   90.00
#
_symmetry.space_group_name_H-M   'P 1'
#
loop_
_entity.id
_entity.type
_entity.pdbx_description
1 polymer ?
#
loop_
_entity_poly.entity_id
_entity_poly.type
_entity_poly.pdbx_seq_one_letter_code
_entity_poly.pdbx_strand_id
1 'polypeptide(L)'
;HYPLRRQRQMCIRDSTATAMKVFNVESDQVDSLMRRQAKAVNFGIVYGISDYGLSQSLGITRKQAKAFIDDYLASFPGVKQYMSDIVKDAKAQGYVETLLHRRRYIPDITSRNFNLRSFAERTAMNTPIQGSAADIIKLAMVKFSEKIKETKYHAKLLLQVHDELIFEIPKSEVEDFSKFVEEIMEQALVLDVPLKVDSNYGATWYDAK
;
A
#
# COMPACT_ATOMS: atom_id res chain seq x y z
N HIS A 1 -14.26 -11.41 -8.47
CA HIS A 1 -13.57 -10.23 -8.06
C HIS A 1 -12.10 -10.42 -8.26
N TYR A 2 -11.55 -9.82 -9.28
CA TYR A 2 -10.14 -9.63 -9.45
C TYR A 2 -9.83 -8.15 -9.46
N PRO A 3 -9.75 -7.49 -8.35
CA PRO A 3 -8.94 -6.31 -8.32
C PRO A 3 -7.51 -6.81 -8.31
N LEU A 4 -6.63 -6.32 -9.23
CA LEU A 4 -5.19 -6.43 -9.06
C LEU A 4 -4.39 -7.41 -9.93
N ARG A 5 -4.80 -7.77 -11.16
CA ARG A 5 -3.86 -8.49 -12.03
C ARG A 5 -2.62 -7.66 -12.41
N ARG A 6 -2.75 -6.35 -12.67
CA ARG A 6 -1.58 -5.50 -13.00
C ARG A 6 -0.77 -5.07 -11.79
N GLN A 7 -1.40 -4.69 -10.70
CA GLN A 7 -0.70 -4.47 -9.42
C GLN A 7 -0.06 -5.76 -8.91
N ARG A 8 -0.70 -6.90 -9.12
CA ARG A 8 -0.15 -8.22 -8.84
C ARG A 8 1.07 -8.54 -9.71
N GLN A 9 1.11 -8.13 -10.98
CA GLN A 9 2.28 -8.30 -11.85
C GLN A 9 3.44 -7.39 -11.45
N MET A 10 3.18 -6.15 -11.06
CA MET A 10 4.19 -5.23 -10.54
C MET A 10 4.74 -5.71 -9.19
N CYS A 11 3.88 -6.05 -8.24
CA CYS A 11 4.26 -6.66 -6.95
C CYS A 11 4.96 -8.03 -7.12
N ILE A 12 4.65 -8.80 -8.16
CA ILE A 12 5.32 -10.07 -8.46
C ILE A 12 6.75 -9.81 -8.96
N ARG A 13 6.96 -8.83 -9.83
CA ARG A 13 8.30 -8.46 -10.32
C ARG A 13 9.19 -7.96 -9.19
N ASP A 14 8.71 -7.02 -8.40
CA ASP A 14 9.46 -6.46 -7.27
C ASP A 14 9.76 -7.52 -6.21
N SER A 15 8.76 -8.35 -5.87
CA SER A 15 8.95 -9.44 -4.92
C SER A 15 9.87 -10.53 -5.43
N THR A 16 9.89 -10.79 -6.75
CA THR A 16 10.83 -11.75 -7.35
C THR A 16 12.25 -11.20 -7.30
N ALA A 17 12.49 -9.97 -7.71
CA ALA A 17 13.81 -9.34 -7.65
C ALA A 17 14.35 -9.28 -6.21
N THR A 18 13.48 -8.98 -5.25
CA THR A 18 13.85 -9.01 -3.83
C THR A 18 14.13 -10.43 -3.35
N ALA A 19 13.31 -11.41 -3.73
CA ALA A 19 13.52 -12.82 -3.38
C ALA A 19 14.85 -13.35 -3.90
N MET A 20 15.21 -13.07 -5.15
CA MET A 20 16.51 -13.44 -5.72
C MET A 20 17.66 -12.93 -4.85
N LYS A 21 17.59 -11.68 -4.41
CA LYS A 21 18.63 -11.08 -3.56
C LYS A 21 18.64 -11.66 -2.14
N VAL A 22 17.44 -11.82 -1.52
CA VAL A 22 17.32 -12.32 -0.13
C VAL A 22 17.79 -13.75 0.01
N PHE A 23 17.35 -14.61 -0.93
CA PHE A 23 17.58 -16.04 -0.86
C PHE A 23 18.78 -16.49 -1.70
N ASN A 24 19.42 -15.56 -2.44
CA ASN A 24 20.54 -15.80 -3.34
C ASN A 24 20.24 -16.93 -4.34
N VAL A 25 19.10 -16.80 -5.02
CA VAL A 25 18.59 -17.76 -6.01
C VAL A 25 18.31 -17.08 -7.34
N GLU A 26 18.29 -17.85 -8.42
CA GLU A 26 17.89 -17.35 -9.73
C GLU A 26 16.36 -17.20 -9.85
N SER A 27 15.90 -16.43 -10.84
CA SER A 27 14.49 -16.06 -11.00
C SER A 27 13.55 -17.26 -11.15
N ASP A 28 14.01 -18.34 -11.79
CA ASP A 28 13.27 -19.59 -12.00
C ASP A 28 13.15 -20.45 -10.73
N GLN A 29 14.03 -20.23 -9.75
CA GLN A 29 14.03 -20.90 -8.46
C GLN A 29 13.16 -20.21 -7.40
N VAL A 30 12.64 -19.03 -7.71
CA VAL A 30 11.82 -18.26 -6.77
C VAL A 30 10.41 -18.86 -6.65
N ASP A 31 10.14 -19.50 -5.53
CA ASP A 31 8.82 -20.06 -5.23
C ASP A 31 7.82 -19.04 -4.65
N SER A 32 6.61 -19.49 -4.39
CA SER A 32 5.54 -18.65 -3.87
C SER A 32 5.78 -18.20 -2.41
N LEU A 33 6.48 -19.03 -1.62
CA LEU A 33 6.83 -18.72 -0.24
C LEU A 33 7.91 -17.64 -0.20
N MET A 34 8.96 -17.78 -0.99
CA MET A 34 10.02 -16.78 -1.14
C MET A 34 9.46 -15.42 -1.58
N ARG A 35 8.55 -15.39 -2.56
CA ARG A 35 7.88 -14.15 -2.97
C ARG A 35 7.05 -13.51 -1.85
N ARG A 36 6.32 -14.32 -1.08
CA ARG A 36 5.56 -13.82 0.06
C ARG A 36 6.45 -13.21 1.13
N GLN A 37 7.58 -13.87 1.43
CA GLN A 37 8.57 -13.35 2.37
C GLN A 37 9.23 -12.07 1.83
N ALA A 38 9.62 -12.03 0.57
CA ALA A 38 10.17 -10.85 -0.09
C ALA A 38 9.19 -9.66 -0.08
N LYS A 39 7.90 -9.92 -0.29
CA LYS A 39 6.86 -8.89 -0.16
C LYS A 39 6.81 -8.34 1.27
N ALA A 40 6.86 -9.21 2.28
CA ALA A 40 6.89 -8.77 3.68
C ALA A 40 8.16 -7.95 4.00
N VAL A 41 9.29 -8.27 3.39
CA VAL A 41 10.53 -7.50 3.49
C VAL A 41 10.38 -6.11 2.90
N ASN A 42 9.92 -6.00 1.65
CA ASN A 42 9.75 -4.72 0.97
C ASN A 42 8.84 -3.78 1.76
N PHE A 43 7.68 -4.28 2.19
CA PHE A 43 6.76 -3.51 3.04
C PHE A 43 7.36 -3.21 4.41
N GLY A 44 8.03 -4.20 5.02
CA GLY A 44 8.65 -4.03 6.32
C GLY A 44 9.70 -2.90 6.31
N ILE A 45 10.57 -2.85 5.31
CA ILE A 45 11.61 -1.81 5.18
C ILE A 45 10.97 -0.44 5.00
N VAL A 46 10.02 -0.30 4.08
CA VAL A 46 9.33 0.99 3.84
C VAL A 46 8.59 1.48 5.09
N TYR A 47 8.12 0.55 5.93
CA TYR A 47 7.48 0.89 7.21
C TYR A 47 8.44 0.91 8.41
N GLY A 48 9.73 0.92 8.15
CA GLY A 48 10.76 1.09 9.19
C GLY A 48 10.99 -0.13 10.07
N ILE A 49 10.91 -1.35 9.51
CA ILE A 49 11.27 -2.57 10.24
C ILE A 49 12.72 -2.49 10.73
N SER A 50 12.96 -2.91 11.96
CA SER A 50 14.32 -3.01 12.49
C SER A 50 15.05 -4.25 11.98
N ASP A 51 16.38 -4.24 12.06
CA ASP A 51 17.22 -5.41 11.79
C ASP A 51 16.81 -6.63 12.61
N TYR A 52 16.41 -6.41 13.87
CA TYR A 52 15.86 -7.46 14.72
C TYR A 52 14.52 -7.99 14.20
N GLY A 53 13.57 -7.10 13.89
CA GLY A 53 12.27 -7.51 13.36
C GLY A 53 12.39 -8.28 12.05
N LEU A 54 13.25 -7.82 11.15
CA LEU A 54 13.51 -8.49 9.87
C LEU A 54 14.20 -9.86 10.08
N SER A 55 15.16 -9.95 10.99
CA SER A 55 15.84 -11.21 11.30
C SER A 55 14.87 -12.28 11.82
N GLN A 56 13.93 -11.89 12.67
CA GLN A 56 12.88 -12.80 13.17
C GLN A 56 11.91 -13.23 12.06
N SER A 57 11.53 -12.30 11.20
CA SER A 57 10.59 -12.58 10.10
C SER A 57 11.14 -13.54 9.05
N LEU A 58 12.45 -13.49 8.80
CA LEU A 58 13.12 -14.30 7.77
C LEU A 58 13.89 -15.50 8.31
N GLY A 59 14.05 -15.61 9.63
CA GLY A 59 14.89 -16.66 10.23
C GLY A 59 16.40 -16.51 9.94
N ILE A 60 16.87 -15.27 9.71
CA ILE A 60 18.27 -14.94 9.42
C ILE A 60 18.95 -14.23 10.61
N THR A 61 20.26 -14.08 10.56
CA THR A 61 20.99 -13.33 11.58
C THR A 61 20.72 -11.83 11.49
N ARG A 62 20.83 -11.10 12.61
CA ARG A 62 20.68 -9.63 12.61
C ARG A 62 21.70 -8.94 11.69
N LYS A 63 22.91 -9.49 11.56
CA LYS A 63 23.93 -8.96 10.65
C LYS A 63 23.50 -9.05 9.19
N GLN A 64 22.92 -10.19 8.79
CA GLN A 64 22.36 -10.37 7.45
C GLN A 64 21.15 -9.47 7.21
N ALA A 65 20.24 -9.38 8.19
CA ALA A 65 19.07 -8.49 8.10
C ALA A 65 19.48 -7.02 7.95
N LYS A 66 20.51 -6.57 8.71
CA LYS A 66 21.03 -5.22 8.57
C LYS A 66 21.65 -4.97 7.21
N ALA A 67 22.52 -5.86 6.73
CA ALA A 67 23.12 -5.74 5.41
C ALA A 67 22.04 -5.64 4.31
N PHE A 68 21.00 -6.45 4.43
CA PHE A 68 19.88 -6.45 3.50
C PHE A 68 19.12 -5.11 3.49
N ILE A 69 18.83 -4.53 4.67
CA ILE A 69 18.20 -3.20 4.77
C ILE A 69 19.10 -2.14 4.15
N ASP A 70 20.40 -2.18 4.44
CA ASP A 70 21.37 -1.22 3.93
C ASP A 70 21.46 -1.29 2.37
N ASP A 71 21.50 -2.49 1.80
CA ASP A 71 21.52 -2.71 0.35
C ASP A 71 20.22 -2.25 -0.33
N TYR A 72 19.07 -2.53 0.30
CA TYR A 72 17.78 -2.05 -0.19
C TYR A 72 17.73 -0.52 -0.23
N LEU A 73 18.10 0.14 0.87
CA LEU A 73 18.10 1.60 0.96
C LEU A 73 19.17 2.25 0.07
N ALA A 74 20.27 1.55 -0.24
CA ALA A 74 21.24 2.00 -1.23
C ALA A 74 20.68 1.91 -2.66
N SER A 75 19.89 0.89 -2.95
CA SER A 75 19.22 0.71 -4.25
C SER A 75 18.06 1.70 -4.46
N PHE A 76 17.45 2.19 -3.37
CA PHE A 76 16.31 3.12 -3.40
C PHE A 76 16.59 4.37 -2.56
N PRO A 77 17.47 5.27 -3.01
CA PRO A 77 17.89 6.45 -2.23
C PRO A 77 16.74 7.41 -1.91
N GLY A 78 15.73 7.51 -2.77
CA GLY A 78 14.53 8.31 -2.51
C GLY A 78 13.70 7.79 -1.34
N VAL A 79 13.62 6.47 -1.15
CA VAL A 79 12.95 5.86 0.02
C VAL A 79 13.72 6.18 1.29
N LYS A 80 15.04 6.05 1.26
CA LYS A 80 15.92 6.42 2.39
C LYS A 80 15.75 7.88 2.80
N GLN A 81 15.73 8.78 1.81
CA GLN A 81 15.55 10.21 2.03
C GLN A 81 14.18 10.49 2.64
N TYR A 82 13.11 9.94 2.06
CA TYR A 82 11.76 10.07 2.61
C TYR A 82 11.68 9.65 4.07
N MET A 83 12.23 8.48 4.44
CA MET A 83 12.20 7.98 5.81
C MET A 83 12.91 8.92 6.78
N SER A 84 14.02 9.52 6.36
CA SER A 84 14.78 10.50 7.16
C SER A 84 13.99 11.78 7.34
N ASP A 85 13.48 12.34 6.25
CA ASP A 85 12.84 13.65 6.23
C ASP A 85 11.52 13.63 6.99
N ILE A 86 10.67 12.60 6.79
CA ILE A 86 9.39 12.53 7.46
C ILE A 86 9.53 12.41 8.99
N VAL A 87 10.56 11.71 9.47
CA VAL A 87 10.84 11.63 10.92
C VAL A 87 11.36 12.98 11.45
N LYS A 88 12.22 13.67 10.69
CA LYS A 88 12.69 15.01 11.04
C LYS A 88 11.55 16.00 11.12
N ASP A 89 10.67 16.01 10.13
CA ASP A 89 9.51 16.89 10.07
C ASP A 89 8.52 16.60 11.20
N ALA A 90 8.26 15.31 11.47
CA ALA A 90 7.42 14.90 12.60
C ALA A 90 7.99 15.37 13.94
N LYS A 91 9.31 15.33 14.13
CA LYS A 91 9.96 15.86 15.35
C LYS A 91 9.83 17.38 15.47
N ALA A 92 9.87 18.09 14.35
CA ALA A 92 9.77 19.55 14.32
C ALA A 92 8.33 20.04 14.54
N GLN A 93 7.34 19.36 13.94
CA GLN A 93 5.94 19.82 13.89
C GLN A 93 5.05 19.10 14.93
N GLY A 94 5.43 17.92 15.38
CA GLY A 94 4.63 17.08 16.27
C GLY A 94 3.54 16.26 15.55
N TYR A 95 3.47 16.31 14.23
CA TYR A 95 2.51 15.58 13.42
C TYR A 95 3.08 15.22 12.04
N VAL A 96 2.38 14.37 11.30
CA VAL A 96 2.58 14.12 9.87
C VAL A 96 1.26 14.28 9.12
N GLU A 97 1.34 14.49 7.80
CA GLU A 97 0.17 14.71 6.95
C GLU A 97 0.09 13.68 5.82
N THR A 98 -1.13 13.41 5.40
CA THR A 98 -1.42 12.70 4.15
C THR A 98 -1.27 13.63 2.94
N LEU A 99 -1.37 13.09 1.71
CA LEU A 99 -1.42 13.90 0.48
C LEU A 99 -2.58 14.92 0.45
N LEU A 100 -3.66 14.65 1.18
CA LEU A 100 -4.81 15.56 1.31
C LEU A 100 -4.77 16.37 2.63
N HIS A 101 -3.58 16.54 3.20
CA HIS A 101 -3.32 17.37 4.40
C HIS A 101 -4.08 16.95 5.66
N ARG A 102 -4.49 15.68 5.75
CA ARG A 102 -5.03 15.14 7.00
C ARG A 102 -3.90 14.90 7.98
N ARG A 103 -3.99 15.52 9.15
CA ARG A 103 -2.97 15.45 10.20
C ARG A 103 -3.14 14.25 11.11
N ARG A 104 -2.00 13.65 11.46
CA ARG A 104 -1.88 12.72 12.57
C ARG A 104 -0.83 13.23 13.54
N TYR A 105 -1.23 13.57 14.74
CA TYR A 105 -0.33 13.97 15.82
C TYR A 105 0.42 12.77 16.37
N ILE A 106 1.71 12.95 16.66
CA ILE A 106 2.61 11.90 17.14
C ILE A 106 3.34 12.40 18.39
N PRO A 107 2.67 12.42 19.56
CA PRO A 107 3.21 13.02 20.77
C PRO A 107 4.49 12.31 21.25
N ASP A 108 4.62 11.00 21.01
CA ASP A 108 5.77 10.22 21.47
C ASP A 108 7.00 10.32 20.56
N ILE A 109 6.99 11.14 19.51
CA ILE A 109 8.10 11.24 18.53
C ILE A 109 9.42 11.73 19.17
N THR A 110 9.33 12.49 20.28
CA THR A 110 10.47 13.00 21.04
C THR A 110 10.63 12.30 22.39
N SER A 111 9.92 11.20 22.64
CA SER A 111 9.97 10.45 23.89
C SER A 111 11.40 10.00 24.25
N ARG A 112 11.77 10.11 25.52
CA ARG A 112 13.03 9.56 26.05
C ARG A 112 13.04 8.03 26.06
N ASN A 113 11.86 7.40 26.14
CA ASN A 113 11.72 5.97 26.07
C ASN A 113 11.96 5.51 24.62
N PHE A 114 12.98 4.67 24.43
CA PHE A 114 13.37 4.17 23.10
C PHE A 114 12.23 3.43 22.39
N ASN A 115 11.47 2.60 23.09
CA ASN A 115 10.41 1.81 22.47
C ASN A 115 9.25 2.70 21.98
N LEU A 116 8.83 3.68 22.77
CA LEU A 116 7.80 4.64 22.40
C LEU A 116 8.27 5.48 21.21
N ARG A 117 9.48 6.02 21.28
CA ARG A 117 10.04 6.82 20.19
C ARG A 117 10.19 6.00 18.89
N SER A 118 10.70 4.78 18.94
CA SER A 118 10.85 3.92 17.78
C SER A 118 9.49 3.55 17.16
N PHE A 119 8.47 3.33 17.97
CA PHE A 119 7.10 3.13 17.49
C PHE A 119 6.55 4.39 16.83
N ALA A 120 6.76 5.56 17.43
CA ALA A 120 6.35 6.85 16.90
C ALA A 120 7.03 7.17 15.56
N GLU A 121 8.33 6.88 15.40
CA GLU A 121 9.06 7.05 14.15
C GLU A 121 8.51 6.16 13.04
N ARG A 122 8.20 4.89 13.32
CA ARG A 122 7.51 4.00 12.35
C ARG A 122 6.11 4.50 12.01
N THR A 123 5.39 5.02 12.98
CA THR A 123 4.07 5.62 12.76
C THR A 123 4.16 6.85 11.86
N ALA A 124 5.21 7.68 12.02
CA ALA A 124 5.46 8.83 11.17
C ALA A 124 5.74 8.42 9.72
N MET A 125 6.56 7.40 9.49
CA MET A 125 6.87 6.88 8.15
C MET A 125 5.64 6.28 7.45
N ASN A 126 4.82 5.54 8.18
CA ASN A 126 3.70 4.78 7.62
C ASN A 126 2.45 5.65 7.37
N THR A 127 2.16 6.62 8.25
CA THR A 127 0.91 7.39 8.21
C THR A 127 0.68 8.14 6.90
N PRO A 128 1.65 8.84 6.29
CA PRO A 128 1.41 9.52 5.01
C PRO A 128 1.04 8.54 3.90
N ILE A 129 1.63 7.34 3.88
CA ILE A 129 1.39 6.33 2.83
C ILE A 129 0.00 5.70 3.02
N GLN A 130 -0.26 5.08 4.18
CA GLN A 130 -1.56 4.43 4.44
C GLN A 130 -2.70 5.43 4.56
N GLY A 131 -2.44 6.60 5.16
CA GLY A 131 -3.44 7.65 5.27
C GLY A 131 -3.82 8.20 3.91
N SER A 132 -2.89 8.41 2.99
CA SER A 132 -3.17 8.86 1.62
C SER A 132 -3.95 7.82 0.83
N ALA A 133 -3.64 6.53 0.98
CA ALA A 133 -4.44 5.46 0.37
C ALA A 133 -5.90 5.49 0.87
N ALA A 134 -6.11 5.70 2.18
CA ALA A 134 -7.45 5.85 2.75
C ALA A 134 -8.16 7.12 2.28
N ASP A 135 -7.43 8.20 2.00
CA ASP A 135 -7.99 9.43 1.44
C ASP A 135 -8.41 9.26 -0.01
N ILE A 136 -7.60 8.57 -0.81
CA ILE A 136 -7.89 8.30 -2.23
C ILE A 136 -9.18 7.50 -2.37
N ILE A 137 -9.35 6.41 -1.60
CA ILE A 137 -10.59 5.60 -1.69
C ILE A 137 -11.82 6.40 -1.26
N LYS A 138 -11.73 7.26 -0.25
CA LYS A 138 -12.83 8.13 0.15
C LYS A 138 -13.16 9.17 -0.92
N LEU A 139 -12.13 9.76 -1.53
CA LEU A 139 -12.33 10.70 -2.63
C LEU A 139 -13.00 10.02 -3.83
N ALA A 140 -12.59 8.78 -4.15
CA ALA A 140 -13.25 7.97 -5.17
C ALA A 140 -14.73 7.72 -4.86
N MET A 141 -15.06 7.41 -3.60
CA MET A 141 -16.46 7.22 -3.15
C MET A 141 -17.29 8.50 -3.30
N VAL A 142 -16.74 9.66 -2.95
CA VAL A 142 -17.41 10.96 -3.12
C VAL A 142 -17.68 11.23 -4.59
N LYS A 143 -16.64 11.14 -5.43
CA LYS A 143 -16.75 11.31 -6.88
C LYS A 143 -17.76 10.33 -7.52
N PHE A 144 -17.74 9.08 -7.07
CA PHE A 144 -18.74 8.10 -7.49
C PHE A 144 -20.15 8.52 -7.11
N SER A 145 -20.37 8.94 -5.86
CA SER A 145 -21.69 9.38 -5.38
C SER A 145 -22.24 10.60 -6.12
N GLU A 146 -21.38 11.44 -6.66
CA GLU A 146 -21.76 12.59 -7.50
C GLU A 146 -22.09 12.13 -8.92
N LYS A 147 -21.16 11.43 -9.57
CA LYS A 147 -21.27 11.01 -10.97
C LYS A 147 -22.39 10.01 -11.23
N ILE A 148 -22.68 9.10 -10.31
CA ILE A 148 -23.74 8.10 -10.49
C ILE A 148 -25.13 8.73 -10.67
N LYS A 149 -25.37 9.90 -10.08
CA LYS A 149 -26.64 10.63 -10.21
C LYS A 149 -26.92 11.12 -11.64
N GLU A 150 -25.89 11.26 -12.44
CA GLU A 150 -25.96 11.70 -13.84
C GLU A 150 -26.11 10.53 -14.81
N THR A 151 -26.13 9.30 -14.32
CA THR A 151 -26.22 8.07 -15.11
C THR A 151 -27.58 7.40 -14.95
N LYS A 152 -27.79 6.36 -15.77
CA LYS A 152 -28.98 5.49 -15.68
C LYS A 152 -28.70 4.15 -15.00
N TYR A 153 -27.51 3.99 -14.41
CA TYR A 153 -27.15 2.75 -13.71
C TYR A 153 -27.98 2.55 -12.44
N HIS A 154 -28.39 1.31 -12.22
CA HIS A 154 -29.13 0.88 -11.02
C HIS A 154 -28.17 0.26 -9.98
N ALA A 155 -27.01 0.87 -9.83
CA ALA A 155 -25.95 0.38 -8.94
C ALA A 155 -26.11 0.92 -7.51
N LYS A 156 -25.78 0.07 -6.54
CA LYS A 156 -25.70 0.45 -5.13
C LYS A 156 -24.31 0.13 -4.60
N LEU A 157 -23.64 1.12 -4.04
CA LEU A 157 -22.43 0.89 -3.24
C LEU A 157 -22.85 0.26 -1.91
N LEU A 158 -22.41 -0.98 -1.67
CA LEU A 158 -22.77 -1.74 -0.48
C LEU A 158 -21.74 -1.59 0.64
N LEU A 159 -20.46 -1.78 0.31
CA LEU A 159 -19.37 -1.83 1.29
C LEU A 159 -18.10 -1.20 0.71
N GLN A 160 -17.30 -0.66 1.64
CA GLN A 160 -15.89 -0.36 1.40
C GLN A 160 -15.07 -1.24 2.36
N VAL A 161 -14.15 -2.04 1.80
CA VAL A 161 -13.31 -2.96 2.56
C VAL A 161 -11.87 -2.75 2.14
N HIS A 162 -11.04 -2.18 3.04
CA HIS A 162 -9.67 -1.77 2.75
C HIS A 162 -9.59 -0.83 1.53
N ASP A 163 -9.11 -1.34 0.40
CA ASP A 163 -8.95 -0.66 -0.89
C ASP A 163 -9.97 -1.11 -1.96
N GLU A 164 -10.97 -1.87 -1.55
CA GLU A 164 -12.05 -2.38 -2.41
C GLU A 164 -13.36 -1.63 -2.19
N LEU A 165 -14.09 -1.38 -3.29
CA LEU A 165 -15.49 -0.94 -3.28
C LEU A 165 -16.36 -2.06 -3.85
N ILE A 166 -17.42 -2.41 -3.12
CA ILE A 166 -18.31 -3.51 -3.47
C ILE A 166 -19.68 -2.94 -3.86
N PHE A 167 -20.14 -3.28 -5.04
CA PHE A 167 -21.39 -2.80 -5.61
C PHE A 167 -22.37 -3.95 -5.88
N GLU A 168 -23.65 -3.67 -5.74
CA GLU A 168 -24.75 -4.47 -6.29
C GLU A 168 -25.24 -3.81 -7.57
N ILE A 169 -25.36 -4.60 -8.67
CA ILE A 169 -25.74 -4.07 -9.97
C ILE A 169 -26.46 -5.14 -10.80
N PRO A 170 -27.45 -4.76 -11.66
CA PRO A 170 -28.06 -5.65 -12.63
C PRO A 170 -27.01 -6.26 -13.58
N LYS A 171 -27.14 -7.56 -13.90
CA LYS A 171 -26.19 -8.27 -14.77
C LYS A 171 -26.02 -7.62 -16.15
N SER A 172 -27.05 -6.99 -16.66
CA SER A 172 -27.02 -6.30 -17.97
C SER A 172 -26.18 -5.04 -17.99
N GLU A 173 -25.84 -4.48 -16.84
CA GLU A 173 -25.10 -3.22 -16.71
C GLU A 173 -23.63 -3.43 -16.29
N VAL A 174 -23.22 -4.67 -15.97
CA VAL A 174 -21.95 -4.98 -15.31
C VAL A 174 -20.74 -4.48 -16.12
N GLU A 175 -20.66 -4.75 -17.41
CA GLU A 175 -19.48 -4.44 -18.21
C GLU A 175 -19.24 -2.92 -18.34
N ASP A 176 -20.30 -2.17 -18.65
CA ASP A 176 -20.19 -0.71 -18.79
C ASP A 176 -19.99 -0.02 -17.46
N PHE A 177 -20.68 -0.51 -16.43
CA PHE A 177 -20.51 0.02 -15.06
C PHE A 177 -19.12 -0.24 -14.51
N SER A 178 -18.52 -1.41 -14.78
CA SER A 178 -17.13 -1.70 -14.35
C SER A 178 -16.16 -0.66 -14.89
N LYS A 179 -16.24 -0.34 -16.17
CA LYS A 179 -15.41 0.70 -16.80
C LYS A 179 -15.64 2.07 -16.17
N PHE A 180 -16.91 2.40 -15.93
CA PHE A 180 -17.29 3.67 -15.30
C PHE A 180 -16.68 3.82 -13.89
N VAL A 181 -16.72 2.77 -13.07
CA VAL A 181 -16.14 2.79 -11.72
C VAL A 181 -14.62 2.80 -11.78
N GLU A 182 -14.00 1.99 -12.64
CA GLU A 182 -12.54 1.98 -12.84
C GLU A 182 -12.04 3.38 -13.18
N GLU A 183 -12.67 4.06 -14.13
CA GLU A 183 -12.30 5.43 -14.51
C GLU A 183 -12.39 6.40 -13.34
N ILE A 184 -13.46 6.36 -12.56
CA ILE A 184 -13.66 7.24 -11.40
C ILE A 184 -12.56 6.99 -10.34
N MET A 185 -12.24 5.73 -10.07
CA MET A 185 -11.26 5.37 -9.07
C MET A 185 -9.83 5.69 -9.53
N GLU A 186 -9.49 5.41 -10.80
CA GLU A 186 -8.18 5.73 -11.38
C GLU A 186 -7.94 7.25 -11.43
N GLN A 187 -9.00 8.02 -11.64
CA GLN A 187 -8.96 9.50 -11.69
C GLN A 187 -9.31 10.14 -10.33
N ALA A 188 -9.38 9.37 -9.24
CA ALA A 188 -9.72 9.91 -7.94
C ALA A 188 -8.74 10.98 -7.47
N LEU A 189 -7.44 10.74 -7.69
CA LEU A 189 -6.37 11.70 -7.41
C LEU A 189 -5.30 11.60 -8.51
N VAL A 190 -4.87 12.75 -9.02
CA VAL A 190 -3.77 12.80 -9.99
C VAL A 190 -2.45 12.66 -9.24
N LEU A 191 -1.68 11.64 -9.57
CA LEU A 191 -0.39 11.34 -9.00
C LEU A 191 0.65 11.20 -10.12
N ASP A 192 1.93 11.35 -9.79
CA ASP A 192 3.03 11.10 -10.73
C ASP A 192 3.10 9.63 -11.17
N VAL A 193 2.56 8.72 -10.33
CA VAL A 193 2.38 7.31 -10.66
C VAL A 193 0.89 7.05 -10.90
N PRO A 194 0.50 6.44 -12.04
CA PRO A 194 -0.91 6.20 -12.35
C PRO A 194 -1.52 5.21 -11.35
N LEU A 195 -2.69 5.55 -10.82
CA LEU A 195 -3.54 4.61 -10.11
C LEU A 195 -4.09 3.59 -11.12
N LYS A 196 -4.11 2.32 -10.75
CA LYS A 196 -4.69 1.25 -11.55
C LYS A 196 -5.69 0.48 -10.71
N VAL A 197 -6.87 0.31 -11.29
CA VAL A 197 -8.00 -0.39 -10.68
C VAL A 197 -8.35 -1.58 -11.57
N ASP A 198 -8.60 -2.71 -10.94
CA ASP A 198 -9.13 -3.89 -11.62
C ASP A 198 -10.53 -4.15 -11.07
N SER A 199 -11.46 -4.52 -11.92
CA SER A 199 -12.81 -4.90 -11.52
C SER A 199 -13.12 -6.34 -11.87
N ASN A 200 -13.96 -6.94 -11.07
CA ASN A 200 -14.50 -8.27 -11.29
C ASN A 200 -15.91 -8.36 -10.76
N TYR A 201 -16.63 -9.40 -11.21
CA TYR A 201 -18.00 -9.62 -10.83
C TYR A 201 -18.31 -11.11 -10.65
N GLY A 202 -19.27 -11.40 -9.79
CA GLY A 202 -19.75 -12.73 -9.49
C GLY A 202 -21.15 -12.67 -8.88
N ALA A 203 -21.78 -13.81 -8.69
CA ALA A 203 -23.10 -13.90 -8.04
C ALA A 203 -23.02 -13.47 -6.56
N THR A 204 -21.87 -13.69 -5.94
CA THR A 204 -21.56 -13.27 -4.57
C THR A 204 -20.20 -12.63 -4.50
N TRP A 205 -19.89 -11.95 -3.40
CA TRP A 205 -18.55 -11.39 -3.16
C TRP A 205 -17.45 -12.47 -3.17
N TYR A 206 -17.78 -13.69 -2.74
CA TYR A 206 -16.85 -14.83 -2.78
C TYR A 206 -16.51 -15.26 -4.21
N ASP A 207 -17.51 -15.32 -5.09
CA ASP A 207 -17.33 -15.73 -6.50
C ASP A 207 -16.58 -14.67 -7.31
N ALA A 208 -16.59 -13.46 -6.81
CA ALA A 208 -16.00 -12.33 -7.45
C ALA A 208 -14.55 -12.08 -6.94
N LYS A 209 -13.91 -13.01 -6.18
CA LYS A 209 -12.50 -12.96 -5.71
C LYS A 209 -11.51 -13.53 -6.71
#